data_3fab8c7b542562c1d4cce0db5a1023b3
#
_entry.id   3fab8c7b542562c1d4cce0db5a1023b3
#
_cell.length_a   1.000
_cell.length_b   1.000
_cell.length_c   1.000
_cell.angle_alpha   90.00
_cell.angle_beta   90.00
_cell.angle_gamma   90.00
#
_symmetry.space_group_name_H-M   'P 1'
#
loop_
_entity.id
_entity.type
_entity.pdbx_description
1 polymer ?
#
loop_
_entity_poly.entity_id
_entity_poly.type
_entity_poly.pdbx_seq_one_letter_code
_entity_poly.pdbx_strand_id
1 'polypeptide(L)'
;MAKKRNKKAKQKPNSPPEEKSTSMKKEIASYVVIILVGIILAQHLNVVVSGSMEPVFYRGDVVVIEKTNLFGIQALNPSDLKVGDIVIYNATWFPEPVIHRIISIQTGSDGQTYYVTKGDNNPKPDPSLVSTGQIQAKVVSIGNQPLVIPKIGYITLWIRGL
;
A
#
# COMPACT_ATOMS: atom_id res chain seq x y z
N MET A 1 48.90 27.47 72.09
CA MET A 1 47.85 26.46 71.82
C MET A 1 47.01 26.96 70.66
N ALA A 2 47.18 26.41 69.42
CA ALA A 2 46.49 26.83 68.21
C ALA A 2 45.45 25.76 67.83
N LYS A 3 44.17 26.13 67.82
CA LYS A 3 43.04 25.24 67.58
C LYS A 3 42.77 25.19 66.09
N LYS A 4 43.15 24.04 65.42
CA LYS A 4 42.84 23.78 64.00
C LYS A 4 41.32 23.59 63.81
N ARG A 5 40.70 24.46 63.04
CA ARG A 5 39.29 24.30 62.57
C ARG A 5 39.26 23.41 61.31
N ASN A 6 38.67 22.22 61.48
CA ASN A 6 38.34 21.34 60.35
C ASN A 6 37.16 21.89 59.56
N LYS A 7 37.39 22.31 58.31
CA LYS A 7 36.32 22.61 57.35
C LYS A 7 35.79 21.32 56.75
N LYS A 8 34.62 20.83 57.15
CA LYS A 8 33.86 19.79 56.45
C LYS A 8 33.41 20.34 55.08
N ALA A 9 33.96 19.69 54.01
CA ALA A 9 33.48 19.93 52.65
C ALA A 9 32.06 19.37 52.52
N LYS A 10 31.13 20.21 52.11
CA LYS A 10 29.76 19.82 51.72
C LYS A 10 29.86 19.06 50.40
N GLN A 11 29.64 17.75 50.41
CA GLN A 11 29.37 16.98 49.22
C GLN A 11 28.03 17.46 48.59
N LYS A 12 28.08 17.89 47.32
CA LYS A 12 26.85 18.14 46.51
C LYS A 12 26.15 16.79 46.30
N PRO A 13 24.82 16.71 46.40
CA PRO A 13 24.10 15.51 46.03
C PRO A 13 24.26 15.26 44.54
N ASN A 14 24.71 14.02 44.21
CA ASN A 14 24.74 13.50 42.84
C ASN A 14 23.30 13.50 42.30
N SER A 15 22.99 14.38 41.36
CA SER A 15 21.76 14.31 40.56
C SER A 15 21.86 13.05 39.69
N PRO A 16 20.81 12.21 39.61
CA PRO A 16 20.81 11.08 38.70
C PRO A 16 20.90 11.60 37.24
N PRO A 17 21.58 10.88 36.34
CA PRO A 17 21.78 11.36 34.98
C PRO A 17 20.44 11.41 34.21
N GLU A 18 20.06 12.58 33.73
CA GLU A 18 18.90 12.84 32.86
C GLU A 18 19.02 12.16 31.49
N GLU A 19 20.16 11.57 31.16
CA GLU A 19 20.46 10.96 29.86
C GLU A 19 19.61 9.75 29.51
N LYS A 20 19.18 8.92 30.47
CA LYS A 20 18.40 7.70 30.19
C LYS A 20 16.97 7.98 29.71
N SER A 21 16.34 9.04 30.18
CA SER A 21 14.96 9.40 29.79
C SER A 21 14.89 9.95 28.37
N THR A 22 15.89 10.69 27.93
CA THR A 22 15.94 11.27 26.58
C THR A 22 16.27 10.20 25.51
N SER A 23 17.07 9.18 25.86
CA SER A 23 17.36 8.05 24.99
C SER A 23 16.11 7.21 24.72
N MET A 24 15.37 6.82 25.75
CA MET A 24 14.15 6.01 25.65
C MET A 24 13.05 6.71 24.84
N LYS A 25 12.87 8.02 24.97
CA LYS A 25 11.92 8.79 24.15
C LYS A 25 12.29 8.80 22.67
N LYS A 26 13.58 8.90 22.34
CA LYS A 26 14.07 8.85 20.95
C LYS A 26 13.88 7.44 20.35
N GLU A 27 14.10 6.39 21.10
CA GLU A 27 13.87 5.01 20.68
C GLU A 27 12.39 4.76 20.39
N ILE A 28 11.50 5.15 21.30
CA ILE A 28 10.05 5.03 21.12
C ILE A 28 9.61 5.82 19.88
N ALA A 29 10.07 7.06 19.73
CA ALA A 29 9.75 7.87 18.55
C ALA A 29 10.23 7.21 17.25
N SER A 30 11.41 6.60 17.25
CA SER A 30 11.93 5.84 16.11
C SER A 30 11.03 4.67 15.73
N TYR A 31 10.59 3.86 16.71
CA TYR A 31 9.67 2.74 16.45
C TYR A 31 8.32 3.22 15.93
N VAL A 32 7.78 4.31 16.48
CA VAL A 32 6.53 4.91 15.99
C VAL A 32 6.67 5.33 14.52
N VAL A 33 7.76 5.99 14.16
CA VAL A 33 8.04 6.39 12.77
C VAL A 33 8.14 5.17 11.85
N ILE A 34 8.86 4.12 12.25
CA ILE A 34 9.01 2.89 11.46
C ILE A 34 7.64 2.22 11.24
N ILE A 35 6.81 2.14 12.27
CA ILE A 35 5.46 1.57 12.18
C ILE A 35 4.58 2.41 11.24
N LEU A 36 4.61 3.74 11.35
CA LEU A 36 3.84 4.62 10.47
C LEU A 36 4.27 4.49 9.01
N VAL A 37 5.57 4.46 8.74
CA VAL A 37 6.11 4.21 7.39
C VAL A 37 5.67 2.83 6.88
N GLY A 38 5.73 1.79 7.71
CA GLY A 38 5.25 0.46 7.36
C GLY A 38 3.77 0.43 6.99
N ILE A 39 2.92 1.13 7.75
CA ILE A 39 1.48 1.25 7.46
C ILE A 39 1.25 1.97 6.12
N ILE A 40 1.98 3.06 5.85
CA ILE A 40 1.87 3.80 4.57
C ILE A 40 2.28 2.89 3.41
N LEU A 41 3.42 2.20 3.51
CA LEU A 41 3.88 1.28 2.46
C LEU A 41 2.89 0.13 2.23
N ALA A 42 2.31 -0.44 3.29
CA ALA A 42 1.32 -1.50 3.17
C ALA A 42 0.05 -1.07 2.40
N GLN A 43 -0.29 0.22 2.40
CA GLN A 43 -1.41 0.76 1.61
C GLN A 43 -1.20 0.65 0.09
N HIS A 44 0.04 0.52 -0.36
CA HIS A 44 0.42 0.39 -1.76
C HIS A 44 0.63 -1.05 -2.22
N LEU A 45 0.22 -2.02 -1.41
CA LEU A 45 0.34 -3.44 -1.71
C LEU A 45 -1.04 -4.09 -1.81
N ASN A 46 -1.21 -4.97 -2.80
CA ASN A 46 -2.43 -5.76 -2.97
C ASN A 46 -2.07 -7.22 -3.22
N VAL A 47 -2.77 -8.14 -2.54
CA VAL A 47 -2.55 -9.59 -2.67
C VAL A 47 -3.45 -10.13 -3.77
N VAL A 48 -2.86 -10.87 -4.70
CA VAL A 48 -3.57 -11.56 -5.78
C VAL A 48 -4.23 -12.82 -5.23
N VAL A 49 -5.55 -12.92 -5.34
CA VAL A 49 -6.34 -14.02 -4.78
C VAL A 49 -6.81 -15.04 -5.82
N SER A 50 -6.66 -14.75 -7.11
CA SER A 50 -7.14 -15.58 -8.22
C SER A 50 -6.09 -15.77 -9.31
N GLY A 51 -6.33 -16.69 -10.27
CA GLY A 51 -5.47 -16.93 -11.42
C GLY A 51 -5.89 -16.21 -12.70
N SER A 52 -6.83 -15.24 -12.64
CA SER A 52 -7.37 -14.58 -13.83
C SER A 52 -6.35 -13.75 -14.62
N MET A 53 -5.23 -13.40 -13.99
CA MET A 53 -4.15 -12.61 -14.60
C MET A 53 -2.89 -13.43 -14.94
N GLU A 54 -2.95 -14.75 -14.83
CA GLU A 54 -1.84 -15.61 -15.26
C GLU A 54 -1.58 -15.47 -16.76
N PRO A 55 -0.34 -15.52 -17.20
CA PRO A 55 0.91 -15.74 -16.47
C PRO A 55 1.58 -14.45 -15.94
N VAL A 56 0.94 -13.28 -16.04
CA VAL A 56 1.53 -11.98 -15.65
C VAL A 56 1.81 -11.92 -14.15
N PHE A 57 0.89 -12.42 -13.34
CA PHE A 57 1.09 -12.72 -11.93
C PHE A 57 0.13 -13.82 -11.48
N TYR A 58 0.48 -14.49 -10.38
CA TYR A 58 -0.18 -15.70 -9.91
C TYR A 58 -0.87 -15.44 -8.57
N ARG A 59 -1.81 -16.33 -8.23
CA ARG A 59 -2.38 -16.33 -6.87
C ARG A 59 -1.26 -16.40 -5.82
N GLY A 60 -1.35 -15.57 -4.77
CA GLY A 60 -0.35 -15.46 -3.72
C GLY A 60 0.78 -14.47 -4.03
N ASP A 61 0.82 -13.88 -5.21
CA ASP A 61 1.70 -12.75 -5.48
C ASP A 61 1.16 -11.48 -4.83
N VAL A 62 2.04 -10.52 -4.57
CA VAL A 62 1.70 -9.17 -4.12
C VAL A 62 2.08 -8.18 -5.21
N VAL A 63 1.15 -7.36 -5.64
CA VAL A 63 1.39 -6.30 -6.61
C VAL A 63 1.48 -4.95 -5.93
N VAL A 64 2.35 -4.08 -6.45
CA VAL A 64 2.44 -2.69 -6.02
C VAL A 64 1.37 -1.88 -6.76
N ILE A 65 0.61 -1.08 -6.01
CA ILE A 65 -0.52 -0.32 -6.54
C ILE A 65 -0.40 1.17 -6.25
N GLU A 66 -0.94 1.98 -7.14
CA GLU A 66 -1.21 3.39 -6.98
C GLU A 66 -2.73 3.58 -6.83
N LYS A 67 -3.16 4.09 -5.68
CA LYS A 67 -4.58 4.29 -5.39
C LYS A 67 -5.11 5.59 -5.98
N THR A 68 -6.38 5.61 -6.36
CA THR A 68 -7.07 6.83 -6.81
C THR A 68 -7.18 7.85 -5.69
N ASN A 69 -7.34 7.39 -4.45
CA ASN A 69 -7.40 8.25 -3.27
C ASN A 69 -6.55 7.64 -2.16
N LEU A 70 -5.60 8.43 -1.64
CA LEU A 70 -4.75 8.09 -0.51
C LEU A 70 -4.90 9.18 0.57
N PHE A 71 -5.51 8.86 1.70
CA PHE A 71 -5.77 9.80 2.81
C PHE A 71 -6.48 11.10 2.38
N GLY A 72 -7.40 11.03 1.40
CA GLY A 72 -8.12 12.19 0.87
C GLY A 72 -7.36 12.98 -0.19
N ILE A 73 -6.16 12.56 -0.58
CA ILE A 73 -5.38 13.14 -1.67
C ILE A 73 -5.57 12.26 -2.91
N GLN A 74 -5.97 12.87 -4.03
CA GLN A 74 -6.05 12.16 -5.31
C GLN A 74 -4.62 11.86 -5.79
N ALA A 75 -4.22 10.59 -5.72
CA ALA A 75 -2.91 10.14 -6.16
C ALA A 75 -2.93 9.73 -7.64
N LEU A 76 -3.91 8.92 -8.04
CA LEU A 76 -4.13 8.51 -9.43
C LEU A 76 -5.38 9.20 -9.98
N ASN A 77 -5.27 9.86 -11.14
CA ASN A 77 -6.43 10.32 -11.90
C ASN A 77 -6.91 9.21 -12.84
N PRO A 78 -8.13 8.66 -12.65
CA PRO A 78 -8.63 7.59 -13.52
C PRO A 78 -8.74 7.97 -15.00
N SER A 79 -8.83 9.28 -15.32
CA SER A 79 -8.86 9.74 -16.71
C SER A 79 -7.53 9.60 -17.45
N ASP A 80 -6.42 9.38 -16.72
CA ASP A 80 -5.08 9.20 -17.32
C ASP A 80 -4.76 7.74 -17.65
N LEU A 81 -5.69 6.83 -17.35
CA LEU A 81 -5.56 5.41 -17.63
C LEU A 81 -5.53 5.13 -19.14
N LYS A 82 -4.74 4.13 -19.54
CA LYS A 82 -4.48 3.74 -20.91
C LYS A 82 -4.80 2.27 -21.15
N VAL A 83 -5.02 1.92 -22.41
CA VAL A 83 -5.06 0.52 -22.83
C VAL A 83 -3.73 -0.14 -22.45
N GLY A 84 -3.82 -1.32 -21.83
CA GLY A 84 -2.69 -2.06 -21.29
C GLY A 84 -2.48 -1.88 -19.78
N ASP A 85 -3.01 -0.82 -19.17
CA ASP A 85 -2.96 -0.65 -17.71
C ASP A 85 -3.73 -1.76 -16.99
N ILE A 86 -3.18 -2.24 -15.88
CA ILE A 86 -3.86 -3.19 -15.00
C ILE A 86 -4.48 -2.40 -13.85
N VAL A 87 -5.78 -2.53 -13.67
CA VAL A 87 -6.55 -1.77 -12.68
C VAL A 87 -7.26 -2.66 -11.68
N ILE A 88 -7.45 -2.12 -10.49
CA ILE A 88 -8.32 -2.70 -9.45
C ILE A 88 -9.59 -1.86 -9.42
N TYR A 89 -10.74 -2.51 -9.54
CA TYR A 89 -12.02 -1.83 -9.62
C TYR A 89 -13.14 -2.61 -8.92
N ASN A 90 -14.18 -1.89 -8.49
CA ASN A 90 -15.41 -2.49 -7.98
C ASN A 90 -16.28 -2.94 -9.14
N ALA A 91 -16.35 -4.24 -9.37
CA ALA A 91 -17.21 -4.81 -10.40
C ALA A 91 -18.67 -4.80 -9.95
N THR A 92 -19.61 -4.61 -10.89
CA THR A 92 -21.05 -4.72 -10.60
C THR A 92 -21.55 -6.17 -10.57
N TRP A 93 -20.76 -7.09 -11.12
CA TRP A 93 -21.07 -8.50 -11.31
C TRP A 93 -20.35 -9.43 -10.35
N PHE A 94 -19.43 -8.89 -9.52
CA PHE A 94 -18.65 -9.63 -8.55
C PHE A 94 -18.55 -8.85 -7.22
N PRO A 95 -18.70 -9.49 -6.06
CA PRO A 95 -18.77 -8.77 -4.77
C PRO A 95 -17.43 -8.20 -4.30
N GLU A 96 -16.32 -8.82 -4.74
CA GLU A 96 -14.98 -8.41 -4.34
C GLU A 96 -14.34 -7.51 -5.42
N PRO A 97 -13.37 -6.65 -5.08
CA PRO A 97 -12.62 -5.91 -6.08
C PRO A 97 -11.90 -6.84 -7.06
N VAL A 98 -12.01 -6.52 -8.35
CA VAL A 98 -11.42 -7.27 -9.45
C VAL A 98 -10.14 -6.59 -9.92
N ILE A 99 -9.12 -7.38 -10.28
CA ILE A 99 -7.86 -6.89 -10.84
C ILE A 99 -7.71 -7.43 -12.27
N HIS A 100 -7.90 -6.56 -13.27
CA HIS A 100 -7.86 -6.94 -14.69
C HIS A 100 -7.20 -5.85 -15.54
N ARG A 101 -6.87 -6.18 -16.78
CA ARG A 101 -6.24 -5.29 -17.76
C ARG A 101 -7.28 -4.53 -18.56
N ILE A 102 -7.05 -3.24 -18.78
CA ILE A 102 -7.81 -2.43 -19.75
C ILE A 102 -7.42 -2.86 -21.15
N ILE A 103 -8.40 -3.36 -21.90
CA ILE A 103 -8.20 -3.81 -23.32
C ILE A 103 -8.78 -2.81 -24.32
N SER A 104 -9.70 -1.94 -23.89
CA SER A 104 -10.27 -0.86 -24.71
C SER A 104 -10.82 0.26 -23.85
N ILE A 105 -10.87 1.45 -24.41
CA ILE A 105 -11.47 2.64 -23.78
C ILE A 105 -12.57 3.13 -24.73
N GLN A 106 -13.74 3.45 -24.16
CA GLN A 106 -14.92 3.88 -24.92
C GLN A 106 -15.50 5.14 -24.28
N THR A 107 -16.11 5.99 -25.10
CA THR A 107 -16.93 7.11 -24.64
C THR A 107 -18.40 6.69 -24.70
N GLY A 108 -19.09 6.75 -23.59
CA GLY A 108 -20.52 6.47 -23.51
C GLY A 108 -21.35 7.55 -24.17
N SER A 109 -22.63 7.28 -24.42
CA SER A 109 -23.60 8.26 -24.93
C SER A 109 -23.85 9.45 -23.97
N ASP A 110 -23.47 9.28 -22.70
CA ASP A 110 -23.47 10.28 -21.63
C ASP A 110 -22.20 11.15 -21.61
N GLY A 111 -21.26 10.93 -22.55
CA GLY A 111 -19.98 11.62 -22.63
C GLY A 111 -18.95 11.14 -21.61
N GLN A 112 -19.25 10.11 -20.82
CA GLN A 112 -18.33 9.56 -19.81
C GLN A 112 -17.37 8.55 -20.43
N THR A 113 -16.20 8.42 -19.79
CA THR A 113 -15.21 7.42 -20.18
C THR A 113 -15.50 6.09 -19.48
N TYR A 114 -15.50 5.02 -20.26
CA TYR A 114 -15.67 3.64 -19.81
C TYR A 114 -14.51 2.78 -20.29
N TYR A 115 -14.16 1.80 -19.46
CA TYR A 115 -13.09 0.86 -19.73
C TYR A 115 -13.67 -0.53 -19.96
N VAL A 116 -13.22 -1.19 -21.02
CA VAL A 116 -13.41 -2.62 -21.23
C VAL A 116 -12.23 -3.32 -20.60
N THR A 117 -12.50 -4.18 -19.64
CA THR A 117 -11.46 -4.92 -18.90
C THR A 117 -11.52 -6.39 -19.20
N LYS A 118 -10.38 -7.06 -18.99
CA LYS A 118 -10.25 -8.51 -19.17
C LYS A 118 -9.11 -9.05 -18.32
N GLY A 119 -9.30 -10.18 -17.65
CA GLY A 119 -8.21 -10.96 -17.08
C GLY A 119 -7.35 -11.56 -18.18
N ASP A 120 -6.03 -11.51 -18.06
CA ASP A 120 -5.12 -12.01 -19.09
C ASP A 120 -5.33 -13.51 -19.40
N ASN A 121 -5.72 -14.28 -18.38
CA ASN A 121 -6.06 -15.70 -18.49
C ASN A 121 -7.53 -15.97 -18.85
N ASN A 122 -8.38 -14.95 -18.94
CA ASN A 122 -9.79 -15.14 -19.23
C ASN A 122 -10.04 -15.22 -20.75
N PRO A 123 -10.96 -16.08 -21.23
CA PRO A 123 -11.25 -16.21 -22.65
C PRO A 123 -12.02 -15.00 -23.23
N LYS A 124 -12.77 -14.28 -22.39
CA LYS A 124 -13.66 -13.16 -22.78
C LYS A 124 -13.40 -11.93 -21.92
N PRO A 125 -13.76 -10.74 -22.44
CA PRO A 125 -13.84 -9.52 -21.62
C PRO A 125 -14.81 -9.69 -20.46
N ASP A 126 -14.66 -8.81 -19.48
CA ASP A 126 -15.58 -8.73 -18.34
C ASP A 126 -16.99 -8.36 -18.79
N PRO A 127 -18.03 -8.83 -18.08
CA PRO A 127 -19.41 -8.72 -18.56
C PRO A 127 -19.97 -7.28 -18.59
N SER A 128 -19.32 -6.34 -17.90
CA SER A 128 -19.76 -4.95 -17.80
C SER A 128 -18.62 -3.97 -18.06
N LEU A 129 -18.96 -2.82 -18.63
CA LEU A 129 -18.04 -1.69 -18.72
C LEU A 129 -17.73 -1.14 -17.31
N VAL A 130 -16.52 -0.68 -17.13
CA VAL A 130 -16.03 -0.09 -15.88
C VAL A 130 -15.96 1.42 -16.05
N SER A 131 -16.70 2.16 -15.22
CA SER A 131 -16.62 3.63 -15.18
C SER A 131 -15.41 4.11 -14.40
N THR A 132 -15.00 5.36 -14.60
CA THR A 132 -13.91 6.00 -13.84
C THR A 132 -14.12 5.95 -12.34
N GLY A 133 -15.36 6.09 -11.86
CA GLY A 133 -15.71 6.06 -10.44
C GLY A 133 -15.60 4.68 -9.78
N GLN A 134 -15.53 3.60 -10.57
CA GLN A 134 -15.36 2.24 -10.05
C GLN A 134 -13.87 1.90 -9.83
N ILE A 135 -12.95 2.64 -10.45
CA ILE A 135 -11.51 2.39 -10.34
C ILE A 135 -11.00 2.78 -8.95
N GLN A 136 -10.36 1.85 -8.27
CA GLN A 136 -9.76 2.04 -6.95
C GLN A 136 -8.26 2.28 -7.01
N ALA A 137 -7.58 1.57 -7.91
CA ALA A 137 -6.13 1.63 -8.03
C ALA A 137 -5.68 1.15 -9.42
N LYS A 138 -4.43 1.49 -9.75
CA LYS A 138 -3.67 0.97 -10.87
C LYS A 138 -2.47 0.19 -10.35
N VAL A 139 -2.12 -0.91 -11.00
CA VAL A 139 -0.87 -1.64 -10.73
C VAL A 139 0.30 -0.83 -11.29
N VAL A 140 1.27 -0.55 -10.45
CA VAL A 140 2.51 0.13 -10.86
C VAL A 140 3.31 -0.77 -11.78
N SER A 141 3.78 -0.22 -12.91
CA SER A 141 4.57 -0.94 -13.90
C SER A 141 5.83 -0.16 -14.26
N ILE A 142 6.91 -0.86 -14.55
CA ILE A 142 8.13 -0.30 -15.14
C ILE A 142 8.16 -0.74 -16.59
N GLY A 143 7.94 0.19 -17.52
CA GLY A 143 7.62 -0.15 -18.90
C GLY A 143 6.33 -0.96 -18.97
N ASN A 144 6.37 -2.16 -19.57
CA ASN A 144 5.22 -3.05 -19.67
C ASN A 144 5.17 -4.13 -18.58
N GLN A 145 6.09 -4.11 -17.61
CA GLN A 145 6.18 -5.13 -16.57
C GLN A 145 5.60 -4.60 -15.26
N PRO A 146 4.54 -5.24 -14.71
CA PRO A 146 4.01 -4.87 -13.40
C PRO A 146 5.02 -5.17 -12.29
N LEU A 147 5.04 -4.34 -11.26
CA LEU A 147 5.83 -4.58 -10.05
C LEU A 147 5.15 -5.63 -9.19
N VAL A 148 5.74 -6.83 -9.17
CA VAL A 148 5.21 -8.00 -8.47
C VAL A 148 6.25 -8.51 -7.47
N ILE A 149 5.80 -8.83 -6.26
CA ILE A 149 6.57 -9.55 -5.24
C ILE A 149 5.99 -10.96 -5.18
N PRO A 150 6.71 -11.96 -5.72
CA PRO A 150 6.13 -13.29 -5.89
C PRO A 150 5.92 -14.01 -4.56
N LYS A 151 4.77 -14.66 -4.42
CA LYS A 151 4.40 -15.63 -3.38
C LYS A 151 4.38 -15.14 -1.93
N ILE A 152 4.74 -13.90 -1.66
CA ILE A 152 4.75 -13.36 -0.29
C ILE A 152 3.33 -13.21 0.28
N GLY A 153 2.34 -13.07 -0.59
CA GLY A 153 0.92 -12.96 -0.24
C GLY A 153 0.31 -14.24 0.32
N TYR A 154 0.93 -15.41 0.15
CA TYR A 154 0.42 -16.67 0.71
C TYR A 154 0.27 -16.63 2.23
N ILE A 155 1.12 -15.89 2.93
CA ILE A 155 1.00 -15.67 4.38
C ILE A 155 -0.35 -15.02 4.69
N THR A 156 -0.71 -13.99 3.93
CA THR A 156 -1.99 -13.27 4.09
C THR A 156 -3.19 -14.15 3.71
N LEU A 157 -3.08 -14.91 2.62
CA LEU A 157 -4.14 -15.84 2.20
C LEU A 157 -4.37 -16.91 3.27
N TRP A 158 -3.31 -17.49 3.82
CA TRP A 158 -3.41 -18.48 4.90
C TRP A 158 -4.09 -17.92 6.16
N ILE A 159 -3.72 -16.70 6.58
CA ILE A 159 -4.35 -16.03 7.75
C ILE A 159 -5.84 -15.78 7.50
N ARG A 160 -6.24 -15.47 6.27
CA ARG A 160 -7.64 -15.19 5.87
C ARG A 160 -8.45 -16.45 5.55
N GLY A 161 -7.85 -17.63 5.56
CA GLY A 161 -8.50 -18.89 5.21
C GLY A 161 -8.86 -19.03 3.73
N LEU A 162 -8.10 -18.38 2.84
CA LEU A 162 -8.29 -18.35 1.38
C LEU A 162 -7.29 -19.26 0.64
#